data_77facae091269afe038ebad48a7ab2d4
#
_entry.id   77facae091269afe038ebad48a7ab2d4
#
_cell.length_a   1.000
_cell.length_b   1.000
_cell.length_c   1.000
_cell.angle_alpha   90.00
_cell.angle_beta   90.00
_cell.angle_gamma   90.00
#
_symmetry.space_group_name_H-M   'P 1'
#
loop_
_entity.id
_entity.type
_entity.pdbx_description
1 polymer ?
#
loop_
_entity_poly.entity_id
_entity_poly.type
_entity_poly.pdbx_seq_one_letter_code
_entity_poly.pdbx_strand_id
1 'polypeptide(L)'
;MARSRGPSGCVLIPPSDLPQELPAASVAAASYGRAIANMSSVSADSLAERSKRGYVSAARTDQASKTRSRVIHAATRLFVEQGYATTTMRAIAGEAGVSLPTVELLFGTKPQLLHVVLDVAIAGDDDPVPVLSRAWAAEAQSKDDAVGFLSAVAQVLKEAQVRSAGVMLAAYEAAASDPDIDLLIADRELQRQRTASWIVDGILKHASLRAGLDRAAAVDTVWMLMDPVVFSRLTRHRGWSLERYAAWFADSIAQLLVAGR
;
A
#
# COMPACT_ATOMS: atom_id res chain seq x y z
N MET A 1 -10.87 -50.92 -13.44
CA MET A 1 -9.91 -49.83 -13.63
C MET A 1 -10.67 -48.51 -13.49
N ALA A 2 -10.71 -47.97 -12.29
CA ALA A 2 -11.38 -46.70 -11.99
C ALA A 2 -10.30 -45.69 -11.61
N ARG A 3 -10.19 -44.60 -12.37
CA ARG A 3 -9.31 -43.46 -12.05
C ARG A 3 -10.07 -42.52 -11.13
N SER A 4 -9.65 -42.44 -9.87
CA SER A 4 -10.08 -41.40 -8.92
C SER A 4 -9.43 -40.07 -9.28
N ARG A 5 -10.23 -39.04 -9.53
CA ARG A 5 -9.77 -37.64 -9.58
C ARG A 5 -9.77 -37.08 -8.16
N GLY A 6 -8.61 -36.75 -7.63
CA GLY A 6 -8.46 -35.96 -6.41
C GLY A 6 -8.61 -34.47 -6.67
N PRO A 7 -8.88 -33.64 -5.65
CA PRO A 7 -9.20 -32.21 -5.81
C PRO A 7 -7.96 -31.36 -6.07
N SER A 8 -8.18 -30.35 -6.87
CA SER A 8 -7.42 -29.12 -7.15
C SER A 8 -6.03 -28.99 -6.53
N GLY A 9 -4.99 -29.21 -7.36
CA GLY A 9 -3.61 -29.00 -6.97
C GLY A 9 -3.23 -27.54 -7.02
N CYS A 10 -2.92 -26.99 -5.87
CA CYS A 10 -2.10 -25.81 -5.76
C CYS A 10 -0.68 -26.19 -6.19
N VAL A 11 -0.23 -25.71 -7.36
CA VAL A 11 1.14 -25.93 -7.84
C VAL A 11 2.05 -24.96 -7.08
N LEU A 12 2.81 -25.50 -6.11
CA LEU A 12 3.92 -24.77 -5.49
C LEU A 12 5.06 -24.68 -6.52
N ILE A 13 5.36 -23.47 -6.98
CA ILE A 13 6.53 -23.18 -7.81
C ILE A 13 7.75 -23.13 -6.89
N PRO A 14 8.80 -23.94 -7.13
CA PRO A 14 10.01 -23.94 -6.31
C PRO A 14 10.79 -22.62 -6.48
N PRO A 15 11.52 -22.17 -5.46
CA PRO A 15 12.20 -20.87 -5.44
C PRO A 15 13.33 -20.67 -6.45
N SER A 16 13.72 -21.71 -7.20
CA SER A 16 14.81 -21.68 -8.18
C SER A 16 14.45 -21.09 -9.55
N ASP A 17 13.17 -20.88 -9.84
CA ASP A 17 12.70 -20.51 -11.19
C ASP A 17 12.23 -19.04 -11.31
N LEU A 18 12.59 -18.18 -10.37
CA LEU A 18 12.35 -16.73 -10.47
C LEU A 18 13.49 -16.08 -11.27
N PRO A 19 13.20 -15.34 -12.34
CA PRO A 19 14.24 -14.63 -13.10
C PRO A 19 14.91 -13.57 -12.23
N GLN A 20 16.20 -13.71 -12.06
CA GLN A 20 17.09 -12.66 -11.55
C GLN A 20 17.30 -11.66 -12.68
N GLU A 21 17.14 -10.35 -12.33
CA GLU A 21 17.43 -9.19 -13.16
C GLU A 21 16.33 -8.67 -14.08
N LEU A 22 15.72 -7.57 -13.63
CA LEU A 22 15.09 -6.57 -14.49
C LEU A 22 16.14 -5.50 -14.83
N PRO A 23 16.26 -5.08 -16.12
CA PRO A 23 17.26 -4.10 -16.53
C PRO A 23 16.96 -2.70 -15.99
N ALA A 24 18.01 -2.04 -15.52
CA ALA A 24 18.00 -0.63 -15.14
C ALA A 24 17.58 0.25 -16.33
N ALA A 25 16.54 1.05 -16.14
CA ALA A 25 16.17 2.11 -17.08
C ALA A 25 17.20 3.26 -16.96
N SER A 26 18.23 3.21 -17.78
CA SER A 26 19.02 4.36 -18.19
C SER A 26 18.34 4.90 -19.45
N VAL A 27 17.91 6.15 -19.43
CA VAL A 27 17.95 7.15 -20.54
C VAL A 27 17.23 8.42 -20.07
N ALA A 28 17.94 9.49 -19.86
CA ALA A 28 17.67 10.85 -20.32
C ALA A 28 18.41 11.90 -19.49
N ALA A 29 19.71 11.98 -19.69
CA ALA A 29 20.47 13.17 -19.35
C ALA A 29 21.28 13.60 -20.58
N ALA A 30 20.63 14.24 -21.56
CA ALA A 30 21.31 14.99 -22.60
C ALA A 30 20.30 15.84 -23.37
N SER A 31 20.00 17.05 -22.91
CA SER A 31 19.65 18.20 -23.75
C SER A 31 19.27 19.45 -22.92
N TYR A 32 20.18 19.88 -22.03
CA TYR A 32 20.14 21.25 -21.50
C TYR A 32 21.40 21.99 -21.95
N GLY A 33 21.31 22.63 -23.10
CA GLY A 33 22.42 23.44 -23.58
C GLY A 33 22.17 23.99 -24.96
N ARG A 34 21.22 24.91 -25.13
CA ARG A 34 21.27 25.99 -26.14
C ARG A 34 19.94 26.74 -26.25
N ALA A 35 19.73 27.77 -25.44
CA ALA A 35 18.82 28.89 -25.74
C ALA A 35 18.99 30.03 -24.70
N ILE A 36 20.19 30.59 -24.59
CA ILE A 36 20.36 31.91 -24.01
C ILE A 36 20.83 32.82 -25.15
N ALA A 37 19.89 33.34 -25.94
CA ALA A 37 20.05 34.52 -26.78
C ALA A 37 18.70 34.79 -27.46
N ASN A 38 17.76 35.41 -26.77
CA ASN A 38 16.75 36.34 -27.30
C ASN A 38 15.83 36.79 -26.15
N MET A 39 16.36 37.57 -25.24
CA MET A 39 15.55 38.33 -24.29
C MET A 39 15.56 39.79 -24.67
N SER A 40 14.62 40.20 -25.50
CA SER A 40 14.17 41.61 -25.60
C SER A 40 12.81 41.65 -26.28
N SER A 41 11.82 42.19 -25.59
CA SER A 41 10.42 42.40 -25.96
C SER A 41 9.43 41.26 -25.60
N VAL A 42 9.32 40.93 -24.31
CA VAL A 42 8.10 40.28 -23.80
C VAL A 42 7.20 41.37 -23.25
N SER A 43 6.08 41.66 -23.93
CA SER A 43 5.09 42.65 -23.49
C SER A 43 4.48 42.24 -22.14
N ALA A 44 4.16 43.25 -21.29
CA ALA A 44 3.53 43.05 -20.00
C ALA A 44 2.21 42.25 -20.08
N ASP A 45 1.50 42.33 -21.19
CA ASP A 45 0.30 41.54 -21.47
C ASP A 45 0.58 40.04 -21.59
N SER A 46 1.73 39.64 -22.17
CA SER A 46 2.09 38.22 -22.31
C SER A 46 2.46 37.58 -20.96
N LEU A 47 3.03 38.36 -20.04
CA LEU A 47 3.32 37.91 -18.67
C LEU A 47 2.03 37.77 -17.84
N ALA A 48 1.07 38.67 -18.01
CA ALA A 48 -0.24 38.62 -17.35
C ALA A 48 -1.08 37.44 -17.87
N GLU A 49 -1.04 37.14 -19.16
CA GLU A 49 -1.71 35.94 -19.73
C GLU A 49 -1.05 34.63 -19.28
N ARG A 50 0.28 34.57 -19.22
CA ARG A 50 1.00 33.39 -18.67
C ARG A 50 0.67 33.17 -17.19
N SER A 51 0.61 34.24 -16.39
CA SER A 51 0.22 34.21 -14.98
C SER A 51 -1.23 33.72 -14.81
N LYS A 52 -2.19 34.23 -15.60
CA LYS A 52 -3.60 33.77 -15.59
C LYS A 52 -3.73 32.34 -16.04
N ARG A 53 -3.02 31.89 -17.08
CA ARG A 53 -3.02 30.48 -17.51
C ARG A 53 -2.41 29.57 -16.46
N GLY A 54 -1.32 29.96 -15.79
CA GLY A 54 -0.72 29.23 -14.69
C GLY A 54 -1.65 29.10 -13.48
N TYR A 55 -2.32 30.18 -13.09
CA TYR A 55 -3.29 30.18 -11.99
C TYR A 55 -4.54 29.31 -12.29
N VAL A 56 -5.10 29.41 -13.50
CA VAL A 56 -6.25 28.56 -13.91
C VAL A 56 -5.84 27.09 -14.00
N SER A 57 -4.61 26.78 -14.43
CA SER A 57 -4.08 25.44 -14.44
C SER A 57 -3.93 24.88 -13.01
N ALA A 58 -3.35 25.64 -12.09
CA ALA A 58 -3.18 25.23 -10.69
C ALA A 58 -4.54 25.01 -10.00
N ALA A 59 -5.51 25.89 -10.21
CA ALA A 59 -6.85 25.73 -9.64
C ALA A 59 -7.60 24.52 -10.20
N ARG A 60 -7.41 24.18 -11.49
CA ARG A 60 -7.98 22.95 -12.09
C ARG A 60 -7.33 21.69 -11.53
N THR A 61 -6.02 21.69 -11.35
CA THR A 61 -5.28 20.57 -10.74
C THR A 61 -5.72 20.33 -9.30
N ASP A 62 -5.85 21.40 -8.50
CA ASP A 62 -6.34 21.33 -7.12
C ASP A 62 -7.79 20.81 -7.06
N GLN A 63 -8.67 21.28 -7.94
CA GLN A 63 -10.04 20.78 -8.02
C GLN A 63 -10.11 19.30 -8.44
N ALA A 64 -9.27 18.86 -9.38
CA ALA A 64 -9.19 17.47 -9.78
C ALA A 64 -8.69 16.58 -8.63
N SER A 65 -7.66 17.00 -7.88
CA SER A 65 -7.16 16.32 -6.69
C SER A 65 -8.24 16.19 -5.62
N LYS A 66 -8.97 17.27 -5.31
CA LYS A 66 -10.09 17.26 -4.36
C LYS A 66 -11.20 16.31 -4.78
N THR A 67 -11.52 16.29 -6.08
CA THR A 67 -12.53 15.36 -6.62
C THR A 67 -12.06 13.92 -6.51
N ARG A 68 -10.80 13.63 -6.84
CA ARG A 68 -10.18 12.31 -6.70
C ARG A 68 -10.23 11.83 -5.24
N SER A 69 -9.82 12.66 -4.28
CA SER A 69 -9.87 12.31 -2.85
C SER A 69 -11.30 12.02 -2.37
N ARG A 70 -12.32 12.81 -2.80
CA ARG A 70 -13.72 12.54 -2.44
C ARG A 70 -14.19 11.17 -2.94
N VAL A 71 -13.84 10.78 -4.17
CA VAL A 71 -14.21 9.48 -4.71
C VAL A 71 -13.53 8.36 -3.93
N ILE A 72 -12.23 8.48 -3.61
CA ILE A 72 -11.49 7.50 -2.81
C ILE A 72 -12.13 7.33 -1.43
N HIS A 73 -12.46 8.42 -0.73
CA HIS A 73 -13.11 8.36 0.58
C HIS A 73 -14.50 7.72 0.51
N ALA A 74 -15.31 8.09 -0.50
CA ALA A 74 -16.64 7.50 -0.71
C ALA A 74 -16.54 5.99 -0.99
N ALA A 75 -15.60 5.57 -1.86
CA ALA A 75 -15.37 4.18 -2.17
C ALA A 75 -14.88 3.39 -0.94
N THR A 76 -13.91 3.94 -0.19
CA THR A 76 -13.42 3.34 1.06
C THR A 76 -14.57 3.06 2.02
N ARG A 77 -15.41 4.06 2.28
CA ARG A 77 -16.54 3.93 3.19
C ARG A 77 -17.53 2.86 2.71
N LEU A 78 -17.96 2.94 1.44
CA LEU A 78 -18.94 2.00 0.91
C LEU A 78 -18.41 0.55 0.85
N PHE A 79 -17.15 0.34 0.48
CA PHE A 79 -16.55 -0.99 0.50
C PHE A 79 -16.49 -1.59 1.91
N VAL A 80 -16.22 -0.77 2.93
CA VAL A 80 -16.17 -1.24 4.32
C VAL A 80 -17.58 -1.48 4.90
N GLU A 81 -18.56 -0.62 4.59
CA GLU A 81 -19.91 -0.68 5.17
C GLU A 81 -20.81 -1.71 4.49
N GLN A 82 -20.70 -1.83 3.16
CA GLN A 82 -21.63 -2.64 2.35
C GLN A 82 -20.94 -3.86 1.73
N GLY A 83 -19.59 -3.93 1.76
CA GLY A 83 -18.80 -4.91 1.03
C GLY A 83 -18.57 -4.54 -0.43
N TYR A 84 -17.56 -5.17 -1.04
CA TYR A 84 -17.20 -4.90 -2.43
C TYR A 84 -18.31 -5.31 -3.42
N ALA A 85 -18.89 -6.51 -3.24
CA ALA A 85 -19.84 -7.08 -4.21
C ALA A 85 -21.08 -6.19 -4.41
N THR A 86 -21.63 -5.66 -3.33
CA THR A 86 -22.85 -4.85 -3.32
C THR A 86 -22.62 -3.38 -3.71
N THR A 87 -21.41 -2.89 -3.54
CA THR A 87 -21.03 -1.51 -3.89
C THR A 87 -20.95 -1.33 -5.41
N THR A 88 -21.63 -0.32 -5.95
CA THR A 88 -21.59 0.04 -7.39
C THR A 88 -20.84 1.34 -7.63
N MET A 89 -20.27 1.50 -8.84
CA MET A 89 -19.63 2.76 -9.26
C MET A 89 -20.62 3.94 -9.22
N ARG A 90 -21.90 3.70 -9.49
CA ARG A 90 -22.98 4.71 -9.40
C ARG A 90 -23.21 5.15 -7.95
N ALA A 91 -23.22 4.22 -6.99
CA ALA A 91 -23.36 4.54 -5.56
C ALA A 91 -22.16 5.38 -5.08
N ILE A 92 -20.96 5.00 -5.50
CA ILE A 92 -19.71 5.76 -5.18
C ILE A 92 -19.79 7.17 -5.78
N ALA A 93 -20.23 7.33 -7.02
CA ALA A 93 -20.39 8.62 -7.67
C ALA A 93 -21.38 9.51 -6.90
N GLY A 94 -22.55 8.95 -6.54
CA GLY A 94 -23.56 9.64 -5.73
C GLY A 94 -23.04 10.11 -4.39
N GLU A 95 -22.36 9.23 -3.66
CA GLU A 95 -21.73 9.51 -2.36
C GLU A 95 -20.65 10.58 -2.46
N ALA A 96 -19.82 10.53 -3.51
CA ALA A 96 -18.76 11.52 -3.76
C ALA A 96 -19.30 12.86 -4.28
N GLY A 97 -20.59 12.98 -4.64
CA GLY A 97 -21.20 14.16 -5.24
C GLY A 97 -20.62 14.49 -6.61
N VAL A 98 -20.38 13.45 -7.44
CA VAL A 98 -19.89 13.60 -8.82
C VAL A 98 -20.69 12.72 -9.79
N SER A 99 -20.51 12.91 -11.10
CA SER A 99 -21.17 12.07 -12.10
C SER A 99 -20.44 10.71 -12.22
N LEU A 100 -21.18 9.64 -12.60
CA LEU A 100 -20.59 8.34 -12.90
C LEU A 100 -19.47 8.43 -13.97
N PRO A 101 -19.65 9.14 -15.11
CA PRO A 101 -18.56 9.31 -16.07
C PRO A 101 -17.30 9.96 -15.49
N THR A 102 -17.44 10.83 -14.47
CA THR A 102 -16.29 11.41 -13.78
C THR A 102 -15.51 10.34 -13.00
N VAL A 103 -16.20 9.43 -12.31
CA VAL A 103 -15.54 8.33 -11.58
C VAL A 103 -14.85 7.37 -12.56
N GLU A 104 -15.52 7.00 -13.64
CA GLU A 104 -14.98 6.12 -14.68
C GLU A 104 -13.75 6.74 -15.39
N LEU A 105 -13.79 8.05 -15.66
CA LEU A 105 -12.65 8.76 -16.24
C LEU A 105 -11.43 8.78 -15.30
N LEU A 106 -11.64 8.93 -13.99
CA LEU A 106 -10.56 9.04 -13.00
C LEU A 106 -9.97 7.69 -12.59
N PHE A 107 -10.77 6.63 -12.58
CA PHE A 107 -10.40 5.35 -11.97
C PHE A 107 -10.64 4.13 -12.86
N GLY A 108 -11.33 4.28 -13.98
CA GLY A 108 -11.68 3.17 -14.86
C GLY A 108 -12.77 2.27 -14.26
N THR A 109 -12.43 1.01 -14.00
CA THR A 109 -13.34 -0.03 -13.48
C THR A 109 -13.39 -0.07 -11.95
N LYS A 110 -14.38 -0.79 -11.37
CA LYS A 110 -14.48 -0.98 -9.93
C LYS A 110 -13.25 -1.71 -9.32
N PRO A 111 -12.68 -2.76 -9.95
CA PRO A 111 -11.41 -3.34 -9.50
C PRO A 111 -10.24 -2.35 -9.49
N GLN A 112 -10.12 -1.52 -10.53
CA GLN A 112 -9.09 -0.49 -10.59
C GLN A 112 -9.25 0.57 -9.50
N LEU A 113 -10.49 0.98 -9.21
CA LEU A 113 -10.78 1.88 -8.10
C LEU A 113 -10.41 1.24 -6.75
N LEU A 114 -10.75 -0.04 -6.53
CA LEU A 114 -10.38 -0.75 -5.30
C LEU A 114 -8.85 -0.83 -5.14
N HIS A 115 -8.11 -1.05 -6.22
CA HIS A 115 -6.65 -1.02 -6.21
C HIS A 115 -6.12 0.31 -5.65
N VAL A 116 -6.60 1.44 -6.19
CA VAL A 116 -6.21 2.78 -5.73
C VAL A 116 -6.63 3.03 -4.28
N VAL A 117 -7.84 2.60 -3.90
CA VAL A 117 -8.33 2.73 -2.52
C VAL A 117 -7.42 1.99 -1.53
N LEU A 118 -6.98 0.78 -1.87
CA LEU A 118 -6.05 0.01 -1.04
C LEU A 118 -4.67 0.67 -0.96
N ASP A 119 -4.14 1.19 -2.09
CA ASP A 119 -2.86 1.90 -2.10
C ASP A 119 -2.89 3.11 -1.16
N VAL A 120 -3.91 3.96 -1.31
CA VAL A 120 -4.08 5.15 -0.48
C VAL A 120 -4.31 4.79 0.99
N ALA A 121 -5.11 3.77 1.28
CA ALA A 121 -5.36 3.33 2.65
C ALA A 121 -4.09 2.80 3.34
N ILE A 122 -3.27 2.03 2.64
CA ILE A 122 -2.00 1.49 3.17
C ILE A 122 -0.98 2.61 3.33
N ALA A 123 -0.79 3.44 2.30
CA ALA A 123 0.21 4.51 2.28
C ALA A 123 -0.15 5.68 3.20
N GLY A 124 -1.44 6.03 3.29
CA GLY A 124 -1.98 7.16 4.04
C GLY A 124 -2.24 8.41 3.20
N ASP A 125 -1.76 8.45 1.96
CA ASP A 125 -1.93 9.52 0.98
C ASP A 125 -1.93 8.96 -0.45
N ASP A 126 -2.21 9.82 -1.44
CA ASP A 126 -2.25 9.47 -2.88
C ASP A 126 -0.93 9.83 -3.61
N ASP A 127 0.18 9.95 -2.87
CA ASP A 127 1.49 10.21 -3.44
C ASP A 127 2.10 8.94 -4.03
N PRO A 128 2.68 8.97 -5.26
CA PRO A 128 3.26 7.81 -5.92
C PRO A 128 4.64 7.43 -5.35
N VAL A 129 4.76 7.40 -4.03
CA VAL A 129 5.98 7.03 -3.30
C VAL A 129 5.79 5.64 -2.69
N PRO A 130 6.64 4.64 -3.02
CA PRO A 130 6.57 3.32 -2.43
C PRO A 130 6.62 3.38 -0.90
N VAL A 131 5.85 2.53 -0.22
CA VAL A 131 5.70 2.55 1.24
C VAL A 131 7.04 2.49 1.96
N LEU A 132 7.96 1.63 1.53
CA LEU A 132 9.29 1.48 2.13
C LEU A 132 10.32 2.58 1.72
N SER A 133 9.94 3.48 0.81
CA SER A 133 10.75 4.64 0.41
C SER A 133 10.34 5.93 1.14
N ARG A 134 9.35 5.86 2.03
CA ARG A 134 8.84 7.00 2.79
C ARG A 134 9.75 7.33 3.98
N ALA A 135 9.66 8.57 4.46
CA ALA A 135 10.51 9.08 5.56
C ALA A 135 10.48 8.19 6.82
N TRP A 136 9.31 7.61 7.16
CA TRP A 136 9.18 6.74 8.31
C TRP A 136 10.10 5.50 8.25
N ALA A 137 10.37 4.97 7.05
CA ALA A 137 11.23 3.80 6.90
C ALA A 137 12.69 4.14 7.22
N ALA A 138 13.17 5.30 6.78
CA ALA A 138 14.50 5.82 7.14
C ALA A 138 14.59 6.12 8.64
N GLU A 139 13.53 6.72 9.21
CA GLU A 139 13.46 6.98 10.66
C GLU A 139 13.49 5.70 11.49
N ALA A 140 12.73 4.67 11.11
CA ALA A 140 12.77 3.37 11.78
C ALA A 140 14.19 2.75 11.69
N GLN A 141 14.84 2.81 10.52
CA GLN A 141 16.19 2.28 10.31
C GLN A 141 17.29 3.04 11.09
N SER A 142 17.02 4.28 11.54
CA SER A 142 17.96 5.09 12.33
C SER A 142 17.92 4.80 13.84
N LYS A 143 17.06 3.89 14.31
CA LYS A 143 17.00 3.52 15.73
C LYS A 143 18.25 2.72 16.14
N ASP A 144 18.67 2.88 17.39
CA ASP A 144 19.92 2.33 17.89
C ASP A 144 19.88 0.82 18.19
N ASP A 145 18.66 0.26 18.35
CA ASP A 145 18.47 -1.15 18.69
C ASP A 145 17.20 -1.75 18.06
N ALA A 146 17.08 -3.07 18.14
CA ALA A 146 15.94 -3.81 17.60
C ALA A 146 14.60 -3.43 18.26
N VAL A 147 14.60 -3.06 19.54
CA VAL A 147 13.37 -2.69 20.27
C VAL A 147 12.86 -1.36 19.78
N GLY A 148 13.71 -0.36 19.66
CA GLY A 148 13.37 0.96 19.11
C GLY A 148 12.91 0.86 17.64
N PHE A 149 13.61 0.05 16.83
CA PHE A 149 13.23 -0.24 15.46
C PHE A 149 11.82 -0.84 15.38
N LEU A 150 11.56 -1.92 16.12
CA LEU A 150 10.27 -2.61 16.14
C LEU A 150 9.13 -1.73 16.68
N SER A 151 9.42 -0.91 17.69
CA SER A 151 8.45 0.05 18.21
C SER A 151 8.04 1.08 17.15
N ALA A 152 8.99 1.65 16.41
CA ALA A 152 8.73 2.58 15.32
C ALA A 152 7.90 1.93 14.21
N VAL A 153 8.28 0.73 13.77
CA VAL A 153 7.53 -0.06 12.77
C VAL A 153 6.10 -0.33 13.24
N ALA A 154 5.92 -0.74 14.51
CA ALA A 154 4.60 -1.05 15.07
C ALA A 154 3.64 0.15 15.06
N GLN A 155 4.14 1.36 15.30
CA GLN A 155 3.32 2.58 15.23
C GLN A 155 2.82 2.83 13.80
N VAL A 156 3.71 2.75 12.81
CA VAL A 156 3.33 2.93 11.40
C VAL A 156 2.37 1.84 10.93
N LEU A 157 2.65 0.57 11.29
CA LEU A 157 1.77 -0.55 10.96
C LEU A 157 0.37 -0.35 11.57
N LYS A 158 0.28 0.04 12.85
CA LYS A 158 -0.99 0.33 13.51
C LYS A 158 -1.82 1.35 12.71
N GLU A 159 -1.21 2.46 12.30
CA GLU A 159 -1.89 3.49 11.52
C GLU A 159 -2.33 3.00 10.15
N ALA A 160 -1.47 2.26 9.45
CA ALA A 160 -1.80 1.65 8.17
C ALA A 160 -2.97 0.66 8.30
N GLN A 161 -2.98 -0.20 9.33
CA GLN A 161 -4.05 -1.15 9.60
C GLN A 161 -5.38 -0.47 9.94
N VAL A 162 -5.37 0.62 10.70
CA VAL A 162 -6.59 1.41 11.00
C VAL A 162 -7.26 1.87 9.70
N ARG A 163 -6.46 2.34 8.73
CA ARG A 163 -6.98 2.82 7.44
C ARG A 163 -7.37 1.70 6.48
N SER A 164 -6.57 0.63 6.41
CA SER A 164 -6.65 -0.36 5.32
C SER A 164 -7.37 -1.66 5.68
N ALA A 165 -7.38 -2.10 6.96
CA ALA A 165 -7.85 -3.43 7.31
C ALA A 165 -9.31 -3.69 6.90
N GLY A 166 -10.19 -2.70 7.03
CA GLY A 166 -11.60 -2.84 6.62
C GLY A 166 -11.76 -3.08 5.13
N VAL A 167 -11.05 -2.34 4.30
CA VAL A 167 -11.09 -2.49 2.83
C VAL A 167 -10.42 -3.79 2.40
N MET A 168 -9.30 -4.18 3.05
CA MET A 168 -8.65 -5.47 2.78
C MET A 168 -9.58 -6.64 3.06
N LEU A 169 -10.35 -6.61 4.16
CA LEU A 169 -11.32 -7.66 4.47
C LEU A 169 -12.42 -7.73 3.41
N ALA A 170 -12.95 -6.59 2.96
CA ALA A 170 -13.93 -6.55 1.87
C ALA A 170 -13.36 -7.10 0.55
N ALA A 171 -12.07 -6.86 0.29
CA ALA A 171 -11.38 -7.41 -0.88
C ALA A 171 -11.15 -8.93 -0.75
N TYR A 172 -10.78 -9.45 0.42
CA TYR A 172 -10.65 -10.89 0.66
C TYR A 172 -11.98 -11.63 0.44
N GLU A 173 -13.10 -11.08 0.92
CA GLU A 173 -14.42 -11.66 0.68
C GLU A 173 -14.78 -11.72 -0.81
N ALA A 174 -14.39 -10.70 -1.57
CA ALA A 174 -14.67 -10.61 -3.00
C ALA A 174 -13.80 -11.50 -3.87
N ALA A 175 -12.56 -11.77 -3.47
CA ALA A 175 -11.57 -12.54 -4.23
C ALA A 175 -12.07 -13.95 -4.59
N ALA A 176 -12.88 -14.58 -3.73
CA ALA A 176 -13.43 -15.90 -3.97
C ALA A 176 -14.36 -15.99 -5.20
N SER A 177 -14.89 -14.84 -5.69
CA SER A 177 -15.88 -14.77 -6.78
C SER A 177 -15.48 -13.82 -7.91
N ASP A 178 -14.40 -13.07 -7.78
CA ASP A 178 -13.93 -12.08 -8.76
C ASP A 178 -12.43 -12.29 -9.04
N PRO A 179 -12.07 -12.84 -10.23
CA PRO A 179 -10.68 -13.11 -10.58
C PRO A 179 -9.76 -11.88 -10.60
N ASP A 180 -10.29 -10.69 -10.93
CA ASP A 180 -9.50 -9.46 -10.92
C ASP A 180 -9.15 -9.06 -9.49
N ILE A 181 -10.04 -9.34 -8.54
CA ILE A 181 -9.77 -9.10 -7.12
C ILE A 181 -8.84 -10.16 -6.55
N ASP A 182 -8.94 -11.41 -6.98
CA ASP A 182 -8.01 -12.47 -6.57
C ASP A 182 -6.56 -12.12 -6.96
N LEU A 183 -6.36 -11.65 -8.21
CA LEU A 183 -5.06 -11.16 -8.67
C LEU A 183 -4.57 -9.94 -7.87
N LEU A 184 -5.47 -9.01 -7.54
CA LEU A 184 -5.15 -7.87 -6.70
C LEU A 184 -4.68 -8.31 -5.31
N ILE A 185 -5.38 -9.27 -4.69
CA ILE A 185 -5.00 -9.81 -3.39
C ILE A 185 -3.63 -10.49 -3.46
N ALA A 186 -3.38 -11.31 -4.48
CA ALA A 186 -2.07 -11.95 -4.66
C ALA A 186 -0.92 -10.93 -4.71
N ASP A 187 -1.10 -9.80 -5.42
CA ASP A 187 -0.12 -8.72 -5.43
C ASP A 187 0.06 -8.07 -4.04
N ARG A 188 -1.04 -7.85 -3.28
CA ARG A 188 -0.97 -7.31 -1.91
C ARG A 188 -0.23 -8.25 -0.95
N GLU A 189 -0.43 -9.55 -1.09
CA GLU A 189 0.29 -10.55 -0.30
C GLU A 189 1.81 -10.51 -0.57
N LEU A 190 2.21 -10.38 -1.84
CA LEU A 190 3.62 -10.20 -2.20
C LEU A 190 4.21 -8.90 -1.63
N GLN A 191 3.46 -7.80 -1.67
CA GLN A 191 3.91 -6.53 -1.08
C GLN A 191 4.04 -6.64 0.45
N ARG A 192 3.11 -7.31 1.14
CA ARG A 192 3.19 -7.58 2.57
C ARG A 192 4.41 -8.45 2.91
N GLN A 193 4.71 -9.47 2.09
CA GLN A 193 5.90 -10.31 2.25
C GLN A 193 7.19 -9.51 2.10
N ARG A 194 7.27 -8.58 1.13
CA ARG A 194 8.42 -7.66 0.98
C ARG A 194 8.59 -6.78 2.21
N THR A 195 7.51 -6.26 2.77
CA THR A 195 7.55 -5.47 4.00
C THR A 195 8.01 -6.32 5.19
N ALA A 196 7.51 -7.55 5.33
CA ALA A 196 7.96 -8.48 6.36
C ALA A 196 9.46 -8.80 6.24
N SER A 197 9.94 -9.03 5.02
CA SER A 197 11.37 -9.22 4.73
C SER A 197 12.21 -8.01 5.15
N TRP A 198 11.76 -6.79 4.81
CA TRP A 198 12.42 -5.55 5.21
C TRP A 198 12.48 -5.38 6.75
N ILE A 199 11.42 -5.78 7.46
CA ILE A 199 11.39 -5.76 8.94
C ILE A 199 12.43 -6.74 9.50
N VAL A 200 12.48 -7.98 8.99
CA VAL A 200 13.48 -8.97 9.44
C VAL A 200 14.89 -8.48 9.16
N ASP A 201 15.16 -7.88 7.99
CA ASP A 201 16.46 -7.30 7.66
C ASP A 201 16.82 -6.13 8.58
N GLY A 202 15.84 -5.34 9.00
CA GLY A 202 16.04 -4.30 10.02
C GLY A 202 16.40 -4.86 11.38
N ILE A 203 15.76 -5.94 11.83
CA ILE A 203 16.12 -6.64 13.08
C ILE A 203 17.54 -7.16 13.03
N LEU A 204 17.94 -7.80 11.91
CA LEU A 204 19.25 -8.39 11.72
C LEU A 204 20.43 -7.39 11.76
N LYS A 205 20.17 -6.10 11.62
CA LYS A 205 21.18 -5.05 11.82
C LYS A 205 21.57 -4.87 13.30
N HIS A 206 20.69 -5.24 14.21
CA HIS A 206 20.82 -4.97 15.64
C HIS A 206 20.92 -6.24 16.49
N ALA A 207 20.41 -7.38 16.00
CA ALA A 207 20.32 -8.62 16.76
C ALA A 207 20.40 -9.85 15.84
N SER A 208 20.76 -10.99 16.42
CA SER A 208 20.70 -12.28 15.74
C SER A 208 19.32 -12.93 15.94
N LEU A 209 18.91 -13.75 14.99
CA LEU A 209 17.74 -14.61 15.17
C LEU A 209 18.03 -15.68 16.22
N ARG A 210 16.99 -16.10 16.93
CA ARG A 210 17.14 -17.19 17.91
C ARG A 210 17.57 -18.50 17.24
N ALA A 211 18.23 -19.37 18.02
CA ALA A 211 18.74 -20.64 17.54
C ALA A 211 17.60 -21.49 16.91
N GLY A 212 17.87 -22.05 15.74
CA GLY A 212 16.93 -22.89 15.00
C GLY A 212 15.89 -22.14 14.16
N LEU A 213 15.87 -20.80 14.19
CA LEU A 213 14.99 -19.98 13.34
C LEU A 213 15.80 -19.45 12.15
N ASP A 214 15.44 -19.86 10.94
CA ASP A 214 16.01 -19.31 9.72
C ASP A 214 15.30 -18.00 9.29
N ARG A 215 15.92 -17.28 8.33
CA ARG A 215 15.38 -16.02 7.86
C ARG A 215 14.00 -16.17 7.19
N ALA A 216 13.75 -17.26 6.47
CA ALA A 216 12.47 -17.47 5.80
C ALA A 216 11.33 -17.63 6.80
N ALA A 217 11.51 -18.50 7.82
CA ALA A 217 10.55 -18.68 8.90
C ALA A 217 10.34 -17.37 9.73
N ALA A 218 11.37 -16.56 9.89
CA ALA A 218 11.24 -15.24 10.52
C ALA A 218 10.36 -14.31 9.68
N VAL A 219 10.54 -14.27 8.36
CA VAL A 219 9.71 -13.48 7.43
C VAL A 219 8.25 -13.95 7.48
N ASP A 220 8.00 -15.26 7.44
CA ASP A 220 6.65 -15.82 7.50
C ASP A 220 5.95 -15.46 8.83
N THR A 221 6.71 -15.47 9.94
CA THR A 221 6.19 -15.05 11.26
C THR A 221 5.77 -13.59 11.26
N VAL A 222 6.60 -12.68 10.74
CA VAL A 222 6.26 -11.26 10.63
C VAL A 222 5.08 -11.05 9.70
N TRP A 223 5.09 -11.70 8.53
CA TRP A 223 4.02 -11.63 7.54
C TRP A 223 2.66 -12.03 8.12
N MET A 224 2.62 -13.12 8.91
CA MET A 224 1.41 -13.59 9.60
C MET A 224 0.94 -12.58 10.66
N LEU A 225 1.84 -12.02 11.47
CA LEU A 225 1.47 -11.07 12.53
C LEU A 225 1.00 -9.72 11.97
N MET A 226 1.41 -9.35 10.75
CA MET A 226 0.96 -8.15 10.03
C MET A 226 -0.41 -8.31 9.34
N ASP A 227 -1.04 -9.49 9.42
CA ASP A 227 -2.27 -9.76 8.67
C ASP A 227 -3.42 -8.84 9.12
N PRO A 228 -4.17 -8.20 8.19
CA PRO A 228 -5.34 -7.38 8.49
C PRO A 228 -6.44 -8.15 9.27
N VAL A 229 -6.53 -9.48 9.07
CA VAL A 229 -7.46 -10.33 9.82
C VAL A 229 -7.04 -10.42 11.28
N VAL A 230 -5.74 -10.57 11.57
CA VAL A 230 -5.20 -10.57 12.95
C VAL A 230 -5.49 -9.23 13.62
N PHE A 231 -5.20 -8.11 12.96
CA PHE A 231 -5.54 -6.79 13.46
C PHE A 231 -7.02 -6.65 13.78
N SER A 232 -7.90 -7.00 12.85
CA SER A 232 -9.35 -6.90 13.02
C SER A 232 -9.87 -7.78 14.16
N ARG A 233 -9.37 -9.02 14.28
CA ARG A 233 -9.74 -9.94 15.38
C ARG A 233 -9.36 -9.38 16.75
N LEU A 234 -8.17 -8.81 16.87
CA LEU A 234 -7.71 -8.26 18.15
C LEU A 234 -8.44 -6.96 18.52
N THR A 235 -8.56 -6.02 17.57
CA THR A 235 -9.13 -4.70 17.85
C THR A 235 -10.67 -4.70 17.85
N ARG A 236 -11.31 -5.25 16.80
CA ARG A 236 -12.78 -5.21 16.68
C ARG A 236 -13.48 -6.31 17.47
N HIS A 237 -12.95 -7.55 17.47
CA HIS A 237 -13.64 -8.66 18.14
C HIS A 237 -13.21 -8.84 19.60
N ARG A 238 -11.94 -8.54 19.92
CA ARG A 238 -11.41 -8.66 21.29
C ARG A 238 -11.36 -7.32 22.04
N GLY A 239 -11.69 -6.21 21.38
CA GLY A 239 -11.76 -4.88 21.96
C GLY A 239 -10.40 -4.33 22.44
N TRP A 240 -9.30 -4.74 21.80
CA TRP A 240 -7.99 -4.19 22.15
C TRP A 240 -7.89 -2.73 21.71
N SER A 241 -7.23 -1.91 22.54
CA SER A 241 -6.82 -0.58 22.08
C SER A 241 -5.75 -0.68 20.99
N LEU A 242 -5.63 0.36 20.19
CA LEU A 242 -4.63 0.44 19.13
C LEU A 242 -3.21 0.41 19.69
N GLU A 243 -2.99 1.04 20.84
CA GLU A 243 -1.71 1.06 21.56
C GLU A 243 -1.34 -0.35 22.04
N ARG A 244 -2.33 -1.10 22.58
CA ARG A 244 -2.11 -2.49 22.98
C ARG A 244 -1.75 -3.37 21.79
N TYR A 245 -2.38 -3.16 20.63
CA TYR A 245 -2.02 -3.89 19.41
C TYR A 245 -0.60 -3.59 18.96
N ALA A 246 -0.20 -2.31 18.92
CA ALA A 246 1.15 -1.91 18.52
C ALA A 246 2.23 -2.48 19.46
N ALA A 247 2.03 -2.38 20.78
CA ALA A 247 2.94 -2.96 21.75
C ALA A 247 3.04 -4.49 21.60
N TRP A 248 1.90 -5.16 21.50
CA TRP A 248 1.85 -6.61 21.30
C TRP A 248 2.57 -7.06 20.04
N PHE A 249 2.42 -6.33 18.92
CA PHE A 249 3.09 -6.63 17.67
C PHE A 249 4.62 -6.57 17.82
N ALA A 250 5.13 -5.46 18.38
CA ALA A 250 6.56 -5.28 18.61
C ALA A 250 7.13 -6.35 19.57
N ASP A 251 6.47 -6.57 20.70
CA ASP A 251 6.90 -7.54 21.72
C ASP A 251 6.85 -8.98 21.20
N SER A 252 5.79 -9.34 20.45
CA SER A 252 5.67 -10.69 19.87
C SER A 252 6.80 -10.98 18.89
N ILE A 253 7.12 -10.04 18.00
CA ILE A 253 8.24 -10.20 17.06
C ILE A 253 9.56 -10.30 17.81
N ALA A 254 9.82 -9.43 18.79
CA ALA A 254 11.03 -9.49 19.57
C ALA A 254 11.18 -10.85 20.27
N GLN A 255 10.14 -11.35 20.93
CA GLN A 255 10.16 -12.63 21.64
C GLN A 255 10.26 -13.84 20.72
N LEU A 256 9.62 -13.81 19.57
CA LEU A 256 9.58 -14.94 18.65
C LEU A 256 10.85 -15.04 17.77
N LEU A 257 11.46 -13.92 17.42
CA LEU A 257 12.53 -13.88 16.44
C LEU A 257 13.92 -13.65 17.06
N VAL A 258 14.03 -12.79 18.07
CA VAL A 258 15.35 -12.34 18.57
C VAL A 258 15.91 -13.33 19.59
N ALA A 259 17.21 -13.64 19.48
CA ALA A 259 17.92 -14.42 20.48
C ALA A 259 17.84 -13.73 21.85
N GLY A 260 17.46 -14.48 22.88
CA GLY A 260 17.53 -13.98 24.26
C GLY A 260 18.95 -13.57 24.62
N ARG A 261 19.09 -12.45 25.36
CA ARG A 261 20.36 -12.06 25.97
C ARG A 261 20.75 -13.04 27.04
#